data_a662699eb92fb2ea6975c9518943d248
#
_entry.id   a662699eb92fb2ea6975c9518943d248
#
_cell.length_a   1.000
_cell.length_b   1.000
_cell.length_c   1.000
_cell.angle_alpha   90.00
_cell.angle_beta   90.00
_cell.angle_gamma   90.00
#
_symmetry.space_group_name_H-M   'P 1'
#
loop_
_entity.id
_entity.type
_entity.pdbx_description
1 polymer ?
#
loop_
_entity_poly.entity_id
_entity_poly.type
_entity_poly.pdbx_seq_one_letter_code
_entity_poly.pdbx_strand_id
1 'polypeptide(L)'
;ITKNDLITSYVTIVDQFNDAIIQNSEDYIVKEIANYTHPQYELKGFMVKFQAVFGGQVTSPLFIIDHRDKYTMAMYCKIADDLIQQAKNARRDIRATKWKAYYKFKESCLLLVNIGRPDGSILYYRDLDYGFAISSHKSQGSTYNVSMVDVMDIVYDKYGRPYTNASDINKRLYVAV
;
A
#
# COMPACT_ATOMS: atom_id res chain seq x y z
N ILE A 1 6.79 11.27 1.67
CA ILE A 1 6.04 11.20 2.94
C ILE A 1 6.62 12.20 3.93
N THR A 2 5.76 12.90 4.66
CA THR A 2 6.13 13.95 5.63
C THR A 2 5.32 13.80 6.91
N LYS A 3 5.75 14.48 7.98
CA LYS A 3 4.99 14.53 9.24
C LYS A 3 3.62 15.15 9.00
N ASN A 4 2.58 14.56 9.60
CA ASN A 4 1.16 14.89 9.50
C ASN A 4 0.50 14.48 8.17
N ASP A 5 1.20 13.79 7.27
CA ASP A 5 0.53 13.18 6.12
C ASP A 5 -0.53 12.18 6.60
N LEU A 6 -1.66 12.18 5.91
CA LEU A 6 -2.70 11.17 6.05
C LEU A 6 -2.38 9.99 5.15
N ILE A 7 -2.31 8.80 5.74
CA ILE A 7 -1.95 7.55 5.04
C ILE A 7 -3.05 6.52 5.26
N THR A 8 -3.52 5.92 4.18
CA THR A 8 -4.43 4.78 4.20
C THR A 8 -3.65 3.48 4.04
N SER A 9 -3.92 2.47 4.86
CA SER A 9 -3.31 1.15 4.72
C SER A 9 -4.14 0.23 3.83
N TYR A 10 -3.45 -0.56 2.99
CA TYR A 10 -4.02 -1.66 2.19
C TYR A 10 -3.62 -3.04 2.72
N VAL A 11 -2.83 -3.07 3.79
CA VAL A 11 -2.32 -4.29 4.42
C VAL A 11 -2.56 -4.26 5.92
N THR A 12 -2.62 -5.44 6.53
CA THR A 12 -2.52 -5.58 7.99
C THR A 12 -1.10 -6.02 8.32
N ILE A 13 -0.43 -5.28 9.18
CA ILE A 13 0.91 -5.63 9.71
C ILE A 13 0.77 -5.88 11.19
N VAL A 14 1.31 -6.99 11.63
CA VAL A 14 1.28 -7.42 13.04
C VAL A 14 2.69 -7.43 13.62
N ASP A 15 2.78 -7.31 14.92
CA ASP A 15 4.01 -7.47 15.67
C ASP A 15 4.34 -8.95 15.96
N GLN A 16 5.38 -9.18 16.75
CA GLN A 16 5.79 -10.52 17.15
C GLN A 16 4.79 -11.26 18.05
N PHE A 17 3.83 -10.53 18.65
CA PHE A 17 2.76 -11.07 19.50
C PHE A 17 1.46 -11.27 18.72
N ASN A 18 1.46 -10.98 17.41
CA ASN A 18 0.30 -10.98 16.52
C ASN A 18 -0.70 -9.85 16.80
N ASP A 19 -0.25 -8.79 17.48
CA ASP A 19 -1.04 -7.58 17.66
C ASP A 19 -0.88 -6.66 16.43
N ALA A 20 -2.00 -6.10 15.95
CA ALA A 20 -1.97 -5.26 14.75
C ALA A 20 -1.25 -3.93 15.03
N ILE A 21 -0.17 -3.68 14.26
CA ILE A 21 0.53 -2.39 14.24
C ILE A 21 -0.25 -1.42 13.34
N ILE A 22 -0.63 -1.87 12.14
CA ILE A 22 -1.55 -1.18 11.23
C ILE A 22 -2.57 -2.17 10.68
N GLN A 23 -3.77 -1.71 10.38
CA GLN A 23 -4.87 -2.52 9.88
C GLN A 23 -5.25 -2.11 8.45
N ASN A 24 -5.64 -3.10 7.65
CA ASN A 24 -6.13 -2.85 6.30
C ASN A 24 -7.39 -1.96 6.32
N SER A 25 -7.43 -1.02 5.40
CA SER A 25 -8.52 -0.05 5.22
C SER A 25 -8.69 0.97 6.35
N GLU A 26 -7.71 1.09 7.23
CA GLU A 26 -7.66 2.15 8.24
C GLU A 26 -6.76 3.32 7.78
N ASP A 27 -7.09 4.50 8.32
CA ASP A 27 -6.37 5.74 8.07
C ASP A 27 -5.51 6.14 9.27
N TYR A 28 -4.31 6.59 8.96
CA TYR A 28 -3.26 6.92 9.92
C TYR A 28 -2.64 8.28 9.64
N ILE A 29 -2.20 8.95 10.68
CA ILE A 29 -1.43 10.19 10.60
C ILE A 29 0.04 9.85 10.88
N VAL A 30 0.94 10.34 10.04
CA VAL A 30 2.39 10.25 10.26
C VAL A 30 2.79 11.11 11.43
N LYS A 31 3.33 10.52 12.50
CA LYS A 31 3.80 11.23 13.70
C LYS A 31 5.28 11.49 13.70
N GLU A 32 6.07 10.50 13.33
CA GLU A 32 7.52 10.58 13.28
C GLU A 32 8.02 9.99 11.97
N ILE A 33 9.08 10.58 11.43
CA ILE A 33 9.76 10.10 10.23
C ILE A 33 11.25 10.34 10.38
N ALA A 34 12.06 9.34 10.02
CA ALA A 34 13.51 9.44 9.99
C ALA A 34 14.05 8.71 8.75
N ASN A 35 15.08 9.27 8.12
CA ASN A 35 15.80 8.58 7.05
C ASN A 35 16.43 7.31 7.61
N TYR A 36 16.33 6.22 6.85
CA TYR A 36 16.84 4.93 7.26
C TYR A 36 17.30 4.11 6.07
N THR A 37 18.33 3.29 6.28
CA THR A 37 18.73 2.25 5.32
C THR A 37 18.50 0.89 5.97
N HIS A 38 17.73 0.04 5.31
CA HIS A 38 17.40 -1.29 5.84
C HIS A 38 18.67 -2.15 5.96
N PRO A 39 19.04 -2.65 7.15
CA PRO A 39 20.35 -3.26 7.38
C PRO A 39 20.56 -4.56 6.62
N GLN A 40 19.51 -5.33 6.38
CA GLN A 40 19.58 -6.62 5.70
C GLN A 40 19.56 -6.49 4.18
N TYR A 41 18.82 -5.50 3.63
CA TYR A 41 18.56 -5.38 2.20
C TYR A 41 19.24 -4.17 1.57
N GLU A 42 19.86 -3.31 2.38
CA GLU A 42 20.53 -2.07 1.96
C GLU A 42 19.62 -1.11 1.16
N LEU A 43 18.31 -1.25 1.36
CA LEU A 43 17.30 -0.39 0.74
C LEU A 43 17.18 0.91 1.52
N LYS A 44 17.23 2.06 0.84
CA LYS A 44 17.00 3.37 1.43
C LYS A 44 15.51 3.63 1.58
N GLY A 45 15.15 4.34 2.64
CA GLY A 45 13.76 4.69 2.92
C GLY A 45 13.61 5.46 4.21
N PHE A 46 12.48 5.27 4.86
CA PHE A 46 12.08 6.00 6.04
C PHE A 46 11.56 5.05 7.11
N MET A 47 12.01 5.22 8.35
CA MET A 47 11.32 4.67 9.50
C MET A 47 10.22 5.63 9.89
N VAL A 48 8.98 5.15 9.90
CA VAL A 48 7.78 5.96 10.11
C VAL A 48 6.97 5.39 11.25
N LYS A 49 6.53 6.27 12.16
CA LYS A 49 5.54 5.92 13.18
C LYS A 49 4.21 6.57 12.85
N PHE A 50 3.16 5.83 13.04
CA PHE A 50 1.79 6.21 12.73
C PHE A 50 0.94 6.34 13.99
N GLN A 51 -0.17 7.05 13.88
CA GLN A 51 -1.26 7.04 14.84
C GLN A 51 -2.57 6.96 14.07
N ALA A 52 -3.47 6.07 14.47
CA ALA A 52 -4.78 5.98 13.85
C ALA A 52 -5.53 7.33 13.98
N VAL A 53 -6.30 7.70 12.94
CA VAL A 53 -7.03 8.98 12.89
C VAL A 53 -7.99 9.12 14.07
N PHE A 54 -8.62 8.03 14.49
CA PHE A 54 -9.56 8.01 15.61
C PHE A 54 -8.90 7.96 17.00
N GLY A 55 -7.57 8.15 17.06
CA GLY A 55 -6.81 8.13 18.30
C GLY A 55 -6.11 6.80 18.54
N GLY A 56 -5.56 6.64 19.75
CA GLY A 56 -4.79 5.46 20.10
C GLY A 56 -3.29 5.76 20.28
N GLN A 57 -2.53 4.73 20.57
CA GLN A 57 -1.09 4.84 20.76
C GLN A 57 -0.38 5.02 19.40
N VAL A 58 0.79 5.65 19.45
CA VAL A 58 1.69 5.72 18.29
C VAL A 58 2.27 4.33 18.05
N THR A 59 2.27 3.88 16.81
CA THR A 59 2.73 2.54 16.43
C THR A 59 4.23 2.35 16.65
N SER A 60 4.66 1.10 16.66
CA SER A 60 6.06 0.74 16.41
C SER A 60 6.50 1.29 15.05
N PRO A 61 7.80 1.61 14.87
CA PRO A 61 8.26 2.16 13.59
C PRO A 61 8.19 1.11 12.49
N LEU A 62 7.67 1.51 11.33
CA LEU A 62 7.59 0.71 10.10
C LEU A 62 8.51 1.29 9.04
N PHE A 63 9.15 0.44 8.24
CA PHE A 63 10.04 0.88 7.18
C PHE A 63 9.30 1.02 5.86
N ILE A 64 9.36 2.22 5.28
CA ILE A 64 8.78 2.55 3.97
C ILE A 64 9.91 2.87 3.00
N ILE A 65 9.91 2.26 1.83
CA ILE A 65 10.92 2.45 0.80
C ILE A 65 10.85 3.85 0.21
N ASP A 66 12.00 4.50 -0.02
CA ASP A 66 12.04 5.73 -0.82
C ASP A 66 11.86 5.40 -2.30
N HIS A 67 10.63 5.54 -2.79
CA HIS A 67 10.26 5.31 -4.19
C HIS A 67 10.90 6.30 -5.18
N ARG A 68 11.53 7.38 -4.71
CA ARG A 68 12.25 8.35 -5.55
C ARG A 68 13.68 7.91 -5.84
N ASP A 69 14.26 7.04 -5.01
CA ASP A 69 15.58 6.45 -5.26
C ASP A 69 15.44 5.27 -6.23
N LYS A 70 15.79 5.52 -7.50
CA LYS A 70 15.71 4.52 -8.59
C LYS A 70 16.53 3.27 -8.30
N TYR A 71 17.67 3.40 -7.61
CA TYR A 71 18.50 2.26 -7.25
C TYR A 71 17.78 1.37 -6.24
N THR A 72 17.25 1.96 -5.18
CA THR A 72 16.46 1.25 -4.17
C THR A 72 15.25 0.53 -4.78
N MET A 73 14.53 1.19 -5.69
CA MET A 73 13.39 0.57 -6.38
C MET A 73 13.79 -0.63 -7.24
N ALA A 74 14.91 -0.52 -7.99
CA ALA A 74 15.44 -1.62 -8.79
C ALA A 74 15.90 -2.80 -7.91
N MET A 75 16.58 -2.51 -6.80
CA MET A 75 17.01 -3.51 -5.83
C MET A 75 15.84 -4.21 -5.15
N TYR A 76 14.78 -3.46 -4.78
CA TYR A 76 13.56 -4.05 -4.24
C TYR A 76 12.95 -5.06 -5.21
N CYS A 77 12.78 -4.67 -6.50
CA CYS A 77 12.24 -5.57 -7.52
C CYS A 77 13.11 -6.83 -7.66
N LYS A 78 14.43 -6.67 -7.72
CA LYS A 78 15.36 -7.79 -7.82
C LYS A 78 15.23 -8.77 -6.65
N ILE A 79 15.23 -8.25 -5.42
CA ILE A 79 15.10 -9.08 -4.21
C ILE A 79 13.75 -9.81 -4.19
N ALA A 80 12.66 -9.09 -4.51
CA ALA A 80 11.32 -9.67 -4.57
C ALA A 80 11.22 -10.78 -5.62
N ASP A 81 11.74 -10.54 -6.82
CA ASP A 81 11.76 -11.53 -7.92
C ASP A 81 12.60 -12.74 -7.55
N ASP A 82 13.79 -12.55 -6.97
CA ASP A 82 14.67 -13.65 -6.53
C ASP A 82 13.97 -14.52 -5.48
N LEU A 83 13.29 -13.91 -4.50
CA LEU A 83 12.53 -14.64 -3.47
C LEU A 83 11.35 -15.42 -4.07
N ILE A 84 10.63 -14.82 -5.01
CA ILE A 84 9.53 -15.48 -5.74
C ILE A 84 10.07 -16.68 -6.55
N GLN A 85 11.17 -16.51 -7.28
CA GLN A 85 11.77 -17.60 -8.07
C GLN A 85 12.27 -18.73 -7.16
N GLN A 86 12.91 -18.40 -6.04
CA GLN A 86 13.30 -19.40 -5.05
C GLN A 86 12.08 -20.19 -4.53
N ALA A 87 10.96 -19.51 -4.25
CA ALA A 87 9.75 -20.15 -3.76
C ALA A 87 9.07 -21.02 -4.84
N LYS A 88 9.03 -20.56 -6.10
CA LYS A 88 8.45 -21.31 -7.23
C LYS A 88 9.24 -22.57 -7.54
N ASN A 89 10.58 -22.48 -7.51
CA ASN A 89 11.50 -23.57 -7.86
C ASN A 89 11.80 -24.51 -6.68
N ALA A 90 11.32 -24.20 -5.48
CA ALA A 90 11.56 -25.00 -4.29
C ALA A 90 10.80 -26.32 -4.33
N ARG A 91 11.39 -27.37 -3.76
CA ARG A 91 10.72 -28.64 -3.51
C ARG A 91 9.49 -28.42 -2.61
N ARG A 92 8.54 -29.33 -2.69
CA ARG A 92 7.24 -29.21 -2.01
C ARG A 92 7.39 -29.06 -0.49
N ASP A 93 8.34 -29.75 0.13
CA ASP A 93 8.62 -29.76 1.57
C ASP A 93 9.11 -28.41 2.12
N ILE A 94 9.91 -27.67 1.32
CA ILE A 94 10.49 -26.37 1.73
C ILE A 94 9.80 -25.15 1.10
N ARG A 95 8.86 -25.37 0.17
CA ARG A 95 8.20 -24.29 -0.60
C ARG A 95 7.48 -23.28 0.31
N ALA A 96 6.77 -23.74 1.32
CA ALA A 96 6.08 -22.89 2.28
C ALA A 96 7.04 -21.96 3.03
N THR A 97 8.22 -22.49 3.44
CA THR A 97 9.26 -21.69 4.09
C THR A 97 9.81 -20.61 3.15
N LYS A 98 9.98 -20.91 1.85
CA LYS A 98 10.44 -19.93 0.87
C LYS A 98 9.39 -18.82 0.62
N TRP A 99 8.12 -19.17 0.54
CA TRP A 99 7.04 -18.17 0.49
C TRP A 99 6.97 -17.32 1.75
N LYS A 100 7.17 -17.90 2.92
CA LYS A 100 7.25 -17.14 4.18
C LYS A 100 8.37 -16.09 4.16
N ALA A 101 9.52 -16.41 3.55
CA ALA A 101 10.62 -15.45 3.41
C ALA A 101 10.21 -14.25 2.50
N TYR A 102 9.50 -14.52 1.39
CA TYR A 102 8.97 -13.46 0.53
C TYR A 102 7.96 -12.56 1.26
N TYR A 103 7.00 -13.14 1.96
CA TYR A 103 6.01 -12.34 2.71
C TYR A 103 6.67 -11.54 3.82
N LYS A 104 7.64 -12.12 4.54
CA LYS A 104 8.40 -11.37 5.55
C LYS A 104 9.16 -10.17 4.95
N PHE A 105 9.75 -10.33 3.75
CA PHE A 105 10.35 -9.22 3.02
C PHE A 105 9.32 -8.14 2.71
N LYS A 106 8.15 -8.51 2.17
CA LYS A 106 7.05 -7.59 1.88
C LYS A 106 6.58 -6.81 3.11
N GLU A 107 6.42 -7.47 4.24
CA GLU A 107 5.99 -6.85 5.51
C GLU A 107 7.06 -5.93 6.09
N SER A 108 8.34 -6.25 5.87
CA SER A 108 9.46 -5.43 6.37
C SER A 108 9.84 -4.26 5.47
N CYS A 109 9.35 -4.21 4.22
CA CYS A 109 9.72 -3.21 3.21
C CYS A 109 8.47 -2.72 2.48
N LEU A 110 7.76 -1.75 3.07
CA LEU A 110 6.46 -1.28 2.59
C LEU A 110 6.59 -0.35 1.39
N LEU A 111 5.67 -0.48 0.45
CA LEU A 111 5.56 0.37 -0.73
C LEU A 111 4.47 1.44 -0.56
N LEU A 112 4.81 2.68 -0.88
CA LEU A 112 3.85 3.80 -0.97
C LEU A 112 3.34 4.05 -2.40
N VAL A 113 3.93 3.36 -3.40
CA VAL A 113 3.53 3.48 -4.82
C VAL A 113 3.47 2.11 -5.47
N ASN A 114 2.62 1.99 -6.48
CA ASN A 114 2.63 0.80 -7.34
C ASN A 114 3.89 0.77 -8.19
N ILE A 115 4.48 -0.40 -8.35
CA ILE A 115 5.57 -0.62 -9.29
C ILE A 115 4.98 -1.23 -10.57
N GLY A 116 5.07 -0.48 -11.67
CA GLY A 116 4.56 -0.89 -12.98
C GLY A 116 5.60 -1.61 -13.84
N ARG A 117 5.12 -2.34 -14.85
CA ARG A 117 5.90 -2.84 -15.97
C ARG A 117 5.82 -1.89 -17.16
N PRO A 118 6.71 -2.03 -18.15
CA PRO A 118 6.65 -1.22 -19.36
C PRO A 118 5.35 -1.36 -20.17
N ASP A 119 4.65 -2.49 -20.03
CA ASP A 119 3.35 -2.76 -20.65
C ASP A 119 2.16 -2.09 -19.93
N GLY A 120 2.43 -1.33 -18.87
CA GLY A 120 1.42 -0.65 -18.05
C GLY A 120 0.74 -1.54 -17.00
N SER A 121 1.08 -2.83 -16.93
CA SER A 121 0.59 -3.70 -15.85
C SER A 121 1.33 -3.42 -14.54
N ILE A 122 0.67 -3.69 -13.41
CA ILE A 122 1.29 -3.55 -12.09
C ILE A 122 2.07 -4.82 -11.75
N LEU A 123 3.35 -4.66 -11.43
CA LEU A 123 4.23 -5.73 -10.97
C LEU A 123 4.07 -5.96 -9.46
N TYR A 124 4.15 -4.87 -8.68
CA TYR A 124 3.94 -4.89 -7.24
C TYR A 124 2.96 -3.79 -6.83
N TYR A 125 1.93 -4.18 -6.08
CA TYR A 125 0.98 -3.24 -5.52
C TYR A 125 1.57 -2.53 -4.30
N ARG A 126 1.19 -1.27 -4.12
CA ARG A 126 1.48 -0.49 -2.92
C ARG A 126 0.81 -1.11 -1.70
N ASP A 127 1.44 -0.98 -0.56
CA ASP A 127 0.96 -1.44 0.73
C ASP A 127 0.25 -0.29 1.49
N LEU A 128 0.67 0.94 1.23
CA LEU A 128 0.15 2.18 1.78
C LEU A 128 -0.15 3.18 0.67
N ASP A 129 -1.01 4.16 0.94
CA ASP A 129 -1.30 5.27 0.03
C ASP A 129 -1.56 6.55 0.81
N TYR A 130 -1.48 7.70 0.15
CA TYR A 130 -1.96 8.94 0.73
C TYR A 130 -3.49 8.92 0.85
N GLY A 131 -3.99 9.26 2.05
CA GLY A 131 -5.42 9.24 2.38
C GLY A 131 -6.23 10.46 1.86
N PHE A 132 -5.63 11.30 0.99
CA PHE A 132 -6.29 12.50 0.46
C PHE A 132 -7.34 12.19 -0.61
N ALA A 133 -7.29 11.00 -1.19
CA ALA A 133 -8.28 10.51 -2.13
C ALA A 133 -8.54 9.03 -1.89
N ILE A 134 -9.79 8.66 -1.75
CA ILE A 134 -10.23 7.28 -1.53
C ILE A 134 -11.20 6.85 -2.62
N SER A 135 -11.25 5.56 -2.92
CA SER A 135 -12.28 5.05 -3.83
C SER A 135 -13.66 5.15 -3.20
N SER A 136 -14.71 5.30 -4.02
CA SER A 136 -16.09 5.33 -3.54
C SER A 136 -16.46 4.09 -2.70
N HIS A 137 -15.90 2.92 -3.02
CA HIS A 137 -16.11 1.71 -2.22
C HIS A 137 -15.50 1.81 -0.81
N LYS A 138 -14.37 2.49 -0.65
CA LYS A 138 -13.76 2.73 0.67
C LYS A 138 -14.47 3.81 1.48
N SER A 139 -15.13 4.75 0.82
CA SER A 139 -15.92 5.80 1.48
C SER A 139 -17.25 5.31 2.02
N GLN A 140 -17.72 4.14 1.56
CA GLN A 140 -19.01 3.58 1.95
C GLN A 140 -19.09 3.36 3.47
N GLY A 141 -20.14 3.92 4.09
CA GLY A 141 -20.36 3.87 5.53
C GLY A 141 -19.64 4.96 6.32
N SER A 142 -18.88 5.83 5.66
CA SER A 142 -18.25 7.00 6.27
C SER A 142 -19.07 8.27 6.04
N THR A 143 -18.97 9.23 6.96
CA THR A 143 -19.64 10.54 6.84
C THR A 143 -18.57 11.62 6.67
N TYR A 144 -18.70 12.45 5.65
CA TYR A 144 -17.80 13.54 5.35
C TYR A 144 -18.54 14.88 5.41
N ASN A 145 -17.91 15.91 5.97
CA ASN A 145 -18.46 17.27 5.96
C ASN A 145 -18.45 17.86 4.54
N VAL A 146 -17.44 17.53 3.75
CA VAL A 146 -17.29 17.94 2.35
C VAL A 146 -16.67 16.78 1.59
N SER A 147 -17.24 16.41 0.46
CA SER A 147 -16.66 15.44 -0.47
C SER A 147 -16.51 16.06 -1.87
N MET A 148 -15.37 15.78 -2.52
CA MET A 148 -15.17 16.08 -3.93
C MET A 148 -15.12 14.75 -4.68
N VAL A 149 -16.02 14.61 -5.65
CA VAL A 149 -16.14 13.37 -6.44
C VAL A 149 -15.64 13.63 -7.85
N ASP A 150 -14.69 12.86 -8.31
CA ASP A 150 -14.28 12.84 -9.71
C ASP A 150 -15.30 12.02 -10.52
N VAL A 151 -16.29 12.72 -11.08
CA VAL A 151 -17.35 12.09 -11.88
C VAL A 151 -16.79 11.46 -13.16
N MET A 152 -15.69 11.99 -13.69
CA MET A 152 -15.09 11.46 -14.92
C MET A 152 -14.52 10.06 -14.68
N ASP A 153 -13.89 9.82 -13.53
CA ASP A 153 -13.38 8.49 -13.14
C ASP A 153 -14.50 7.45 -12.90
N ILE A 154 -15.73 7.93 -12.61
CA ILE A 154 -16.91 7.08 -12.45
C ILE A 154 -17.54 6.71 -13.79
N VAL A 155 -17.59 7.66 -14.73
CA VAL A 155 -18.32 7.54 -16.00
C VAL A 155 -17.45 6.95 -17.12
N TYR A 156 -16.14 7.17 -17.07
CA TYR A 156 -15.20 6.75 -18.12
C TYR A 156 -14.20 5.73 -17.60
N ASP A 157 -13.72 4.87 -18.50
CA ASP A 157 -12.61 3.97 -18.22
C ASP A 157 -11.26 4.71 -18.31
N LYS A 158 -10.17 4.02 -17.95
CA LYS A 158 -8.80 4.54 -18.02
C LYS A 158 -8.34 4.97 -19.43
N TYR A 159 -9.09 4.66 -20.47
CA TYR A 159 -8.84 5.04 -21.86
C TYR A 159 -9.76 6.17 -22.34
N GLY A 160 -10.57 6.75 -21.45
CA GLY A 160 -11.52 7.81 -21.78
C GLY A 160 -12.77 7.31 -22.53
N ARG A 161 -13.10 6.02 -22.45
CA ARG A 161 -14.29 5.44 -23.06
C ARG A 161 -15.42 5.42 -22.02
N PRO A 162 -16.62 5.88 -22.34
CA PRO A 162 -17.74 5.85 -21.40
C PRO A 162 -18.12 4.39 -21.09
N TYR A 163 -18.37 4.11 -19.82
CA TYR A 163 -18.97 2.84 -19.43
C TYR A 163 -20.36 2.71 -20.02
N THR A 164 -20.67 1.57 -20.60
CA THR A 164 -21.97 1.34 -21.31
C THR A 164 -23.09 0.89 -20.39
N ASN A 165 -22.77 0.42 -19.19
CA ASN A 165 -23.77 -0.08 -18.24
C ASN A 165 -24.23 1.07 -17.31
N ALA A 166 -25.39 1.66 -17.63
CA ALA A 166 -25.98 2.74 -16.82
C ALA A 166 -26.29 2.31 -15.38
N SER A 167 -26.64 1.03 -15.14
CA SER A 167 -26.87 0.53 -13.78
C SER A 167 -25.60 0.54 -12.93
N ASP A 168 -24.45 0.19 -13.51
CA ASP A 168 -23.18 0.21 -12.79
C ASP A 168 -22.69 1.64 -12.54
N ILE A 169 -22.89 2.55 -13.49
CA ILE A 169 -22.60 3.98 -13.31
C ILE A 169 -23.44 4.54 -12.15
N ASN A 170 -24.76 4.27 -12.16
CA ASN A 170 -25.65 4.75 -11.10
C ASN A 170 -25.29 4.20 -9.73
N LYS A 171 -24.89 2.90 -9.62
CA LYS A 171 -24.42 2.32 -8.38
C LYS A 171 -23.14 3.00 -7.87
N ARG A 172 -22.18 3.28 -8.76
CA ARG A 172 -20.93 3.96 -8.41
C ARG A 172 -21.19 5.41 -7.95
N LEU A 173 -22.06 6.13 -8.66
CA LEU A 173 -22.49 7.48 -8.25
C LEU A 173 -23.19 7.46 -6.90
N TYR A 174 -24.11 6.52 -6.67
CA TYR A 174 -24.82 6.38 -5.39
C TYR A 174 -23.87 6.14 -4.20
N VAL A 175 -22.80 5.38 -4.41
CA VAL A 175 -21.80 5.12 -3.36
C VAL A 175 -20.89 6.33 -3.14
N ALA A 176 -20.71 7.19 -4.14
CA ALA A 176 -19.81 8.35 -4.10
C ALA A 176 -20.44 9.61 -3.49
N VAL A 177 -21.77 9.68 -3.41
CA VAL A 177 -22.56 10.80 -2.87
C VAL A 177 -23.06 10.44 -1.49
#